data_1d3bb079eb0ee4d86f9650dc41eb16ed
#
_entry.id   1d3bb079eb0ee4d86f9650dc41eb16ed
#
_cell.length_a   1.000
_cell.length_b   1.000
_cell.length_c   1.000
_cell.angle_alpha   90.00
_cell.angle_beta   90.00
_cell.angle_gamma   90.00
#
_symmetry.space_group_name_H-M   'P 1'
#
loop_
_entity.id
_entity.type
_entity.pdbx_description
1 polymer ?
#
loop_
_entity_poly.entity_id
_entity_poly.type
_entity_poly.pdbx_seq_one_letter_code
_entity_poly.pdbx_strand_id
1 'polypeptide(L)'
;MSENVNLLSRRDNGFISKNTEPGKVYRWMDPDNFSWYHGQNERLGENWKYHNSKGDITYTYNSDGFRNEKTLQDLFIPHDDYIVVIGSSQIEGIGVWAEDTMAKKLQKKIGTHVYNMGMSGTATFEQFNNLTNLICNYHAPKAVIMTGNTSKWTTIEVEDKPGYYMKVGPWIEFFKKHIAGNRGDEFTDKTIEYYNSRIATKKDLHEDEMLFSMAKQLCDKVGSKLIMLEVFEGRPTKHIPGITPDDVDWIEIDNSAFGAIFQHNDHDFMMRYTRYKEKELPAEDLNTYARDAIHQGAEYNEWVTSRVQAILEKDQ
;
A
#
# COMPACT_ATOMS: atom_id res chain seq x y z
N MET A 1 -14.17 -19.65 -8.97
CA MET A 1 -14.79 -18.57 -8.16
C MET A 1 -13.68 -18.05 -7.27
N SER A 2 -13.08 -16.93 -7.58
CA SER A 2 -12.14 -16.25 -6.70
C SER A 2 -12.96 -15.63 -5.58
N GLU A 3 -13.04 -16.34 -4.49
CA GLU A 3 -13.71 -15.87 -3.28
C GLU A 3 -13.07 -14.56 -2.84
N ASN A 4 -13.88 -13.56 -2.64
CA ASN A 4 -13.82 -12.32 -1.84
C ASN A 4 -12.47 -11.91 -1.15
N VAL A 5 -11.34 -12.47 -1.58
CA VAL A 5 -10.00 -12.25 -0.99
C VAL A 5 -9.55 -10.78 -1.14
N ASN A 6 -10.14 -10.07 -2.08
CA ASN A 6 -9.81 -8.67 -2.35
C ASN A 6 -10.71 -7.66 -1.63
N LEU A 7 -11.73 -8.14 -0.92
CA LEU A 7 -12.53 -7.27 -0.06
C LEU A 7 -11.77 -6.98 1.23
N LEU A 8 -11.89 -5.75 1.70
CA LEU A 8 -11.52 -5.40 3.05
C LEU A 8 -12.69 -5.74 3.98
N SER A 9 -12.38 -6.11 5.19
CA SER A 9 -13.40 -6.30 6.24
C SER A 9 -12.92 -5.68 7.54
N ARG A 10 -13.89 -5.20 8.34
CA ARG A 10 -13.63 -4.85 9.73
C ARG A 10 -13.56 -6.15 10.55
N ARG A 11 -12.43 -6.39 11.16
CA ARG A 11 -12.18 -7.55 12.03
C ARG A 11 -12.72 -7.32 13.43
N ASP A 12 -12.90 -8.39 14.21
CA ASP A 12 -13.35 -8.33 15.61
C ASP A 12 -12.40 -7.50 16.49
N ASN A 13 -11.11 -7.46 16.14
CA ASN A 13 -10.11 -6.62 16.79
C ASN A 13 -10.15 -5.13 16.35
N GLY A 14 -11.14 -4.73 15.57
CA GLY A 14 -11.38 -3.35 15.12
C GLY A 14 -10.59 -2.91 13.90
N PHE A 15 -9.62 -3.68 13.43
CA PHE A 15 -8.87 -3.32 12.21
C PHE A 15 -9.69 -3.53 10.95
N ILE A 16 -9.51 -2.63 9.98
CA ILE A 16 -9.94 -2.85 8.61
C ILE A 16 -8.76 -3.53 7.91
N SER A 17 -8.95 -4.76 7.48
CA SER A 17 -7.90 -5.57 6.85
C SER A 17 -8.45 -6.51 5.78
N LYS A 18 -7.57 -7.24 5.10
CA LYS A 18 -7.99 -8.20 4.08
C LYS A 18 -8.77 -9.36 4.68
N ASN A 19 -9.83 -9.76 3.96
CA ASN A 19 -10.62 -10.94 4.30
C ASN A 19 -9.89 -12.22 3.85
N THR A 20 -8.77 -12.52 4.49
CA THR A 20 -7.94 -13.70 4.23
C THR A 20 -8.03 -14.70 5.37
N GLU A 21 -7.81 -15.98 5.05
CA GLU A 21 -7.68 -17.02 6.05
C GLU A 21 -6.28 -16.95 6.70
N PRO A 22 -6.20 -16.87 8.05
CA PRO A 22 -4.91 -16.80 8.74
C PRO A 22 -4.02 -18.01 8.41
N GLY A 23 -2.75 -17.72 8.10
CA GLY A 23 -1.75 -18.76 7.78
C GLY A 23 -1.88 -19.43 6.41
N LYS A 24 -2.97 -19.16 5.67
CA LYS A 24 -3.12 -19.67 4.31
C LYS A 24 -2.14 -19.00 3.38
N VAL A 25 -1.53 -19.78 2.51
CA VAL A 25 -0.58 -19.31 1.50
C VAL A 25 -1.31 -19.01 0.20
N TYR A 26 -1.24 -17.77 -0.25
CA TYR A 26 -1.76 -17.31 -1.53
C TYR A 26 -0.59 -17.10 -2.49
N ARG A 27 -0.72 -17.55 -3.73
CA ARG A 27 0.28 -17.32 -4.78
C ARG A 27 0.04 -16.03 -5.56
N TRP A 28 -1.19 -15.55 -5.54
CA TRP A 28 -1.63 -14.40 -6.31
C TRP A 28 -2.53 -13.50 -5.46
N MET A 29 -2.24 -12.22 -5.49
CA MET A 29 -3.03 -11.19 -4.81
C MET A 29 -3.14 -9.98 -5.73
N ASP A 30 -4.35 -9.52 -6.01
CA ASP A 30 -4.54 -8.38 -6.92
C ASP A 30 -3.71 -7.14 -6.51
N PRO A 31 -3.11 -6.49 -7.51
CA PRO A 31 -3.19 -6.74 -8.96
C PRO A 31 -2.19 -7.77 -9.51
N ASP A 32 -1.36 -8.38 -8.68
CA ASP A 32 -0.43 -9.45 -9.07
C ASP A 32 -1.21 -10.71 -9.46
N ASN A 33 -1.17 -11.10 -10.73
CA ASN A 33 -1.98 -12.20 -11.26
C ASN A 33 -1.21 -13.12 -12.21
N PHE A 34 -1.67 -14.37 -12.23
CA PHE A 34 -1.02 -15.44 -13.00
C PHE A 34 -0.94 -15.18 -14.50
N SER A 35 -2.01 -14.70 -15.11
CA SER A 35 -2.06 -14.57 -16.58
C SER A 35 -1.03 -13.57 -17.07
N TRP A 36 -0.86 -12.48 -16.35
CA TRP A 36 0.12 -11.48 -16.66
C TRP A 36 1.55 -12.00 -16.41
N TYR A 37 1.79 -12.59 -15.25
CA TYR A 37 3.06 -13.18 -14.85
C TYR A 37 3.54 -14.21 -15.89
N HIS A 38 2.65 -15.11 -16.32
CA HIS A 38 2.98 -16.16 -17.29
C HIS A 38 3.48 -15.55 -18.61
N GLY A 39 2.80 -14.56 -19.14
CA GLY A 39 3.24 -13.88 -20.36
C GLY A 39 4.60 -13.18 -20.20
N GLN A 40 4.89 -12.60 -19.04
CA GLN A 40 6.20 -11.97 -18.77
C GLN A 40 7.30 -13.01 -18.56
N ASN A 41 7.01 -14.10 -17.87
CA ASN A 41 7.94 -15.18 -17.64
C ASN A 41 8.44 -15.80 -18.95
N GLU A 42 7.54 -16.02 -19.92
CA GLU A 42 7.90 -16.48 -21.25
C GLU A 42 8.69 -15.45 -22.06
N ARG A 43 8.29 -14.17 -21.98
CA ARG A 43 8.90 -13.10 -22.75
C ARG A 43 10.30 -12.74 -22.31
N LEU A 44 10.52 -12.64 -20.99
CA LEU A 44 11.75 -12.09 -20.39
C LEU A 44 12.78 -13.20 -20.08
N GLY A 45 12.31 -14.43 -19.93
CA GLY A 45 13.16 -15.59 -19.66
C GLY A 45 13.88 -15.51 -18.31
N GLU A 46 14.92 -16.32 -18.16
CA GLU A 46 15.65 -16.51 -16.89
C GLU A 46 16.38 -15.25 -16.39
N ASN A 47 16.61 -14.26 -17.23
CA ASN A 47 17.22 -12.99 -16.82
C ASN A 47 16.27 -12.12 -16.03
N TRP A 48 14.97 -12.38 -16.11
CA TRP A 48 14.01 -11.65 -15.31
C TRP A 48 14.11 -12.03 -13.83
N LYS A 49 14.17 -11.04 -12.97
CA LYS A 49 14.32 -11.23 -11.52
C LYS A 49 13.26 -12.17 -10.92
N TYR A 50 12.04 -12.10 -11.44
CA TYR A 50 10.89 -12.88 -10.96
C TYR A 50 10.57 -14.11 -11.83
N HIS A 51 11.51 -14.53 -12.68
CA HIS A 51 11.34 -15.76 -13.47
C HIS A 51 11.05 -16.96 -12.54
N ASN A 52 10.23 -17.91 -13.00
CA ASN A 52 9.77 -19.05 -12.20
C ASN A 52 10.91 -19.90 -11.62
N SER A 53 12.09 -19.92 -12.27
CA SER A 53 13.28 -20.60 -11.75
C SER A 53 13.86 -19.97 -10.48
N LYS A 54 13.44 -18.74 -10.12
CA LYS A 54 13.92 -18.02 -8.93
C LYS A 54 13.05 -18.25 -7.68
N GLY A 55 11.96 -19.00 -7.83
CA GLY A 55 11.02 -19.31 -6.77
C GLY A 55 9.72 -18.51 -6.85
N ASP A 56 8.71 -18.98 -6.13
CA ASP A 56 7.39 -18.35 -6.09
C ASP A 56 7.34 -17.19 -5.11
N ILE A 57 6.67 -16.10 -5.50
CA ILE A 57 6.23 -15.10 -4.55
C ILE A 57 4.94 -15.60 -3.90
N THR A 58 4.93 -15.60 -2.58
CA THR A 58 3.77 -16.01 -1.78
C THR A 58 3.34 -14.93 -0.80
N TYR A 59 2.07 -14.97 -0.45
CA TYR A 59 1.45 -14.06 0.50
C TYR A 59 0.83 -14.87 1.62
N THR A 60 1.24 -14.60 2.85
CA THR A 60 0.66 -15.19 4.04
C THR A 60 0.23 -14.07 4.98
N TYR A 61 -0.98 -14.17 5.50
CA TYR A 61 -1.54 -13.16 6.40
C TYR A 61 -1.76 -13.76 7.78
N ASN A 62 -1.52 -12.97 8.81
CA ASN A 62 -1.82 -13.35 10.18
C ASN A 62 -3.33 -13.22 10.50
N SER A 63 -3.72 -13.49 11.74
CA SER A 63 -5.12 -13.37 12.19
C SER A 63 -5.63 -11.92 12.20
N ASP A 64 -4.73 -10.92 12.25
CA ASP A 64 -5.11 -9.52 12.11
C ASP A 64 -5.44 -9.13 10.66
N GLY A 65 -5.15 -10.01 9.69
CA GLY A 65 -5.39 -9.81 8.26
C GLY A 65 -4.31 -8.99 7.57
N PHE A 66 -3.11 -8.89 8.16
CA PHE A 66 -1.94 -8.24 7.59
C PHE A 66 -0.85 -9.23 7.19
N ARG A 67 -0.01 -8.84 6.23
CA ARG A 67 1.11 -9.67 5.74
C ARG A 67 2.26 -9.67 6.75
N ASN A 68 2.05 -10.36 7.87
CA ASN A 68 3.02 -10.55 8.95
C ASN A 68 3.00 -11.99 9.45
N GLU A 69 4.10 -12.40 10.08
CA GLU A 69 4.21 -13.69 10.77
C GLU A 69 3.57 -13.63 12.16
N LYS A 70 3.79 -12.52 12.88
CA LYS A 70 3.26 -12.30 14.22
C LYS A 70 1.98 -11.46 14.17
N THR A 71 1.12 -11.64 15.14
CA THR A 71 0.00 -10.74 15.41
C THR A 71 0.47 -9.56 16.25
N LEU A 72 -0.33 -8.50 16.34
CA LEU A 72 -0.05 -7.43 17.29
C LEU A 72 -0.04 -7.93 18.72
N GLN A 73 -0.92 -8.88 19.06
CA GLN A 73 -0.95 -9.48 20.40
C GLN A 73 0.37 -10.16 20.74
N ASP A 74 1.01 -10.81 19.78
CA ASP A 74 2.30 -11.48 20.00
C ASP A 74 3.45 -10.50 20.27
N LEU A 75 3.30 -9.22 19.89
CA LEU A 75 4.28 -8.17 20.13
C LEU A 75 4.21 -7.56 21.52
N PHE A 76 3.12 -7.81 22.28
CA PHE A 76 2.94 -7.26 23.62
C PHE A 76 3.45 -8.13 24.73
N ILE A 77 3.93 -9.34 24.41
CA ILE A 77 4.41 -10.32 25.40
C ILE A 77 5.78 -10.87 24.96
N PRO A 78 6.91 -10.35 25.45
CA PRO A 78 7.15 -9.16 26.30
C PRO A 78 6.94 -7.84 25.53
N HIS A 79 6.80 -6.71 26.20
CA HIS A 79 6.62 -5.38 25.62
C HIS A 79 7.84 -4.96 24.80
N ASP A 80 7.92 -5.48 23.59
CA ASP A 80 9.01 -5.13 22.68
C ASP A 80 8.71 -3.78 22.02
N ASP A 81 9.71 -2.92 21.95
CA ASP A 81 9.65 -1.75 21.06
C ASP A 81 9.43 -2.23 19.62
N TYR A 82 8.47 -1.65 18.96
CA TYR A 82 8.19 -1.98 17.57
C TYR A 82 7.90 -0.71 16.77
N ILE A 83 8.02 -0.86 15.45
CA ILE A 83 7.67 0.16 14.47
C ILE A 83 6.52 -0.38 13.62
N VAL A 84 5.62 0.50 13.19
CA VAL A 84 4.57 0.12 12.25
C VAL A 84 4.76 0.84 10.92
N VAL A 85 4.53 0.14 9.82
CA VAL A 85 4.41 0.72 8.48
C VAL A 85 2.98 0.56 8.01
N ILE A 86 2.32 1.68 7.68
CA ILE A 86 0.91 1.74 7.29
C ILE A 86 0.83 2.30 5.87
N GLY A 87 0.08 1.65 5.00
CA GLY A 87 -0.03 2.13 3.63
C GLY A 87 -0.84 1.19 2.74
N SER A 88 -0.71 1.41 1.45
CA SER A 88 -1.41 0.62 0.44
C SER A 88 -0.60 -0.60 -0.03
N SER A 89 -0.81 -0.99 -1.25
CA SER A 89 -0.19 -2.15 -1.89
C SER A 89 1.35 -2.14 -1.89
N GLN A 90 1.96 -0.96 -1.94
CA GLN A 90 3.42 -0.82 -1.86
C GLN A 90 3.94 -1.28 -0.50
N ILE A 91 3.26 -0.90 0.57
CA ILE A 91 3.61 -1.31 1.94
C ILE A 91 3.28 -2.78 2.16
N GLU A 92 2.13 -3.25 1.66
CA GLU A 92 1.79 -4.68 1.68
C GLU A 92 2.86 -5.53 0.99
N GLY A 93 3.54 -4.94 0.00
CA GLY A 93 4.58 -5.61 -0.77
C GLY A 93 4.01 -6.53 -1.85
N ILE A 94 3.00 -6.04 -2.59
CA ILE A 94 2.46 -6.78 -3.75
C ILE A 94 3.55 -6.95 -4.81
N GLY A 95 3.68 -8.16 -5.32
CA GLY A 95 4.62 -8.52 -6.37
C GLY A 95 6.08 -8.65 -5.93
N VAL A 96 6.39 -8.61 -4.61
CA VAL A 96 7.74 -8.87 -4.08
C VAL A 96 7.74 -10.02 -3.08
N TRP A 97 8.90 -10.68 -2.94
CA TRP A 97 9.10 -11.69 -1.89
C TRP A 97 8.91 -11.06 -0.49
N ALA A 98 8.58 -11.88 0.49
CA ALA A 98 8.34 -11.40 1.86
C ALA A 98 9.54 -10.63 2.43
N GLU A 99 10.75 -11.14 2.21
CA GLU A 99 12.03 -10.54 2.62
C GLU A 99 12.35 -9.21 1.92
N ASP A 100 11.76 -8.98 0.77
CA ASP A 100 11.93 -7.75 -0.03
C ASP A 100 10.88 -6.67 0.29
N THR A 101 9.91 -6.96 1.16
CA THR A 101 8.97 -5.94 1.61
C THR A 101 9.68 -4.84 2.40
N MET A 102 9.13 -3.63 2.38
CA MET A 102 9.68 -2.51 3.16
C MET A 102 9.81 -2.87 4.65
N ALA A 103 8.80 -3.50 5.24
CA ALA A 103 8.82 -3.87 6.65
C ALA A 103 9.97 -4.83 6.99
N LYS A 104 10.17 -5.88 6.20
CA LYS A 104 11.25 -6.86 6.45
C LYS A 104 12.63 -6.27 6.22
N LYS A 105 12.80 -5.46 5.16
CA LYS A 105 14.08 -4.77 4.93
C LYS A 105 14.41 -3.79 6.04
N LEU A 106 13.45 -3.00 6.49
CA LEU A 106 13.64 -2.07 7.60
C LEU A 106 13.97 -2.83 8.89
N GLN A 107 13.20 -3.85 9.23
CA GLN A 107 13.45 -4.69 10.40
C GLN A 107 14.88 -5.25 10.40
N LYS A 108 15.35 -5.74 9.26
CA LYS A 108 16.73 -6.25 9.12
C LYS A 108 17.79 -5.17 9.36
N LYS A 109 17.54 -3.94 8.93
CA LYS A 109 18.47 -2.82 9.07
C LYS A 109 18.58 -2.30 10.51
N ILE A 110 17.46 -2.15 11.18
CA ILE A 110 17.41 -1.48 12.50
C ILE A 110 17.37 -2.46 13.67
N GLY A 111 17.16 -3.76 13.43
CA GLY A 111 17.09 -4.78 14.47
C GLY A 111 15.82 -4.73 15.35
N THR A 112 14.92 -3.78 15.10
CA THR A 112 13.64 -3.62 15.80
C THR A 112 12.52 -4.26 14.98
N HIS A 113 11.53 -4.87 15.63
CA HIS A 113 10.40 -5.45 14.90
C HIS A 113 9.63 -4.38 14.12
N VAL A 114 9.32 -4.67 12.87
CA VAL A 114 8.54 -3.78 11.99
C VAL A 114 7.26 -4.49 11.57
N TYR A 115 6.13 -4.00 12.05
CA TYR A 115 4.81 -4.54 11.74
C TYR A 115 4.25 -3.91 10.47
N ASN A 116 3.92 -4.75 9.51
CA ASN A 116 3.38 -4.32 8.21
C ASN A 116 1.86 -4.23 8.26
N MET A 117 1.31 -3.04 8.22
CA MET A 117 -0.14 -2.77 8.08
C MET A 117 -0.51 -2.27 6.68
N GLY A 118 0.27 -2.66 5.69
CA GLY A 118 -0.04 -2.38 4.28
C GLY A 118 -1.21 -3.21 3.77
N MET A 119 -2.06 -2.59 2.96
CA MET A 119 -3.21 -3.24 2.32
C MET A 119 -3.48 -2.63 0.95
N SER A 120 -3.50 -3.46 -0.08
CA SER A 120 -3.77 -3.00 -1.44
C SER A 120 -5.09 -2.26 -1.57
N GLY A 121 -5.04 -1.11 -2.22
CA GLY A 121 -6.23 -0.32 -2.55
C GLY A 121 -6.84 0.43 -1.38
N THR A 122 -6.12 0.63 -0.27
CA THR A 122 -6.58 1.47 0.83
C THR A 122 -6.34 2.94 0.55
N ALA A 123 -7.27 3.76 1.03
CA ALA A 123 -7.15 5.20 1.08
C ALA A 123 -6.60 5.65 2.45
N THR A 124 -6.39 6.94 2.59
CA THR A 124 -5.91 7.56 3.84
C THR A 124 -6.84 7.27 5.01
N PHE A 125 -8.16 7.20 4.76
CA PHE A 125 -9.14 6.92 5.80
C PHE A 125 -8.92 5.56 6.49
N GLU A 126 -8.74 4.47 5.73
CA GLU A 126 -8.53 3.15 6.33
C GLU A 126 -7.18 3.08 7.06
N GLN A 127 -6.17 3.73 6.52
CA GLN A 127 -4.87 3.84 7.16
C GLN A 127 -4.97 4.55 8.50
N PHE A 128 -5.67 5.70 8.53
CA PHE A 128 -5.92 6.47 9.75
C PHE A 128 -6.79 5.72 10.75
N ASN A 129 -7.85 5.02 10.30
CA ASN A 129 -8.68 4.18 11.16
C ASN A 129 -7.84 3.09 11.86
N ASN A 130 -6.97 2.44 11.11
CA ASN A 130 -6.10 1.40 11.66
C ASN A 130 -5.06 1.98 12.61
N LEU A 131 -4.48 3.14 12.32
CA LEU A 131 -3.59 3.85 13.23
C LEU A 131 -4.31 4.21 14.54
N THR A 132 -5.53 4.73 14.44
CA THR A 132 -6.34 5.09 15.61
C THR A 132 -6.65 3.86 16.45
N ASN A 133 -7.10 2.77 15.82
CA ASN A 133 -7.38 1.54 16.52
C ASN A 133 -6.11 0.98 17.22
N LEU A 134 -4.96 1.02 16.53
CA LEU A 134 -3.68 0.61 17.08
C LEU A 134 -3.33 1.40 18.35
N ILE A 135 -3.34 2.72 18.27
CA ILE A 135 -2.92 3.59 19.38
C ILE A 135 -3.91 3.56 20.55
N CYS A 136 -5.21 3.44 20.26
CA CYS A 136 -6.24 3.47 21.31
C CYS A 136 -6.40 2.13 22.05
N ASN A 137 -6.14 1.00 21.40
CA ASN A 137 -6.46 -0.32 21.93
C ASN A 137 -5.24 -1.22 22.14
N TYR A 138 -4.06 -0.79 21.69
CA TYR A 138 -2.83 -1.54 21.79
C TYR A 138 -1.69 -0.69 22.34
N HIS A 139 -0.51 -1.27 22.51
CA HIS A 139 0.68 -0.52 22.87
C HIS A 139 1.13 0.37 21.69
N ALA A 140 1.42 1.64 21.98
CA ALA A 140 1.87 2.58 20.96
C ALA A 140 3.23 2.16 20.36
N PRO A 141 3.41 2.17 19.04
CA PRO A 141 4.69 1.88 18.42
C PRO A 141 5.69 3.02 18.70
N LYS A 142 6.99 2.70 18.68
CA LYS A 142 8.06 3.71 18.76
C LYS A 142 7.99 4.72 17.60
N ALA A 143 7.68 4.22 16.41
CA ALA A 143 7.49 5.06 15.22
C ALA A 143 6.39 4.50 14.31
N VAL A 144 5.76 5.39 13.58
CA VAL A 144 4.77 5.14 12.54
C VAL A 144 5.33 5.66 11.23
N ILE A 145 5.42 4.80 10.23
CA ILE A 145 5.73 5.18 8.86
C ILE A 145 4.44 5.07 8.08
N MET A 146 3.91 6.19 7.60
CA MET A 146 2.61 6.23 6.93
C MET A 146 2.76 6.74 5.50
N THR A 147 2.13 6.07 4.55
CA THR A 147 2.13 6.55 3.18
C THR A 147 1.08 7.64 3.00
N GLY A 148 1.51 8.78 2.47
CA GLY A 148 0.62 9.84 2.02
C GLY A 148 -0.13 9.38 0.76
N ASN A 149 -1.15 8.58 0.94
CA ASN A 149 -1.89 8.07 -0.20
C ASN A 149 -3.01 9.00 -0.63
N THR A 150 -3.27 8.88 -1.81
CA THR A 150 -4.01 9.67 -2.75
C THR A 150 -5.48 9.79 -2.40
N SER A 151 -5.98 11.00 -2.36
CA SER A 151 -7.38 11.40 -2.48
C SER A 151 -8.16 10.75 -3.65
N LYS A 152 -7.50 9.99 -4.48
CA LYS A 152 -8.10 9.32 -5.64
C LYS A 152 -8.62 7.91 -5.33
N TRP A 153 -8.40 7.44 -4.12
CA TRP A 153 -8.82 6.11 -3.69
C TRP A 153 -9.80 6.25 -2.55
N THR A 154 -10.86 5.50 -2.58
CA THR A 154 -11.86 5.46 -1.52
C THR A 154 -12.34 4.03 -1.34
N THR A 155 -12.93 3.76 -0.20
CA THR A 155 -13.66 2.52 0.03
C THR A 155 -15.13 2.82 0.25
N ILE A 156 -15.96 1.92 -0.21
CA ILE A 156 -17.41 2.00 -0.04
C ILE A 156 -17.84 0.74 0.69
N GLU A 157 -18.58 0.89 1.78
CA GLU A 157 -19.17 -0.24 2.47
C GLU A 157 -20.21 -0.91 1.57
N VAL A 158 -20.16 -2.24 1.51
CA VAL A 158 -21.06 -3.02 0.67
C VAL A 158 -22.40 -3.14 1.37
N GLU A 159 -23.49 -2.59 0.79
CA GLU A 159 -24.82 -2.48 1.39
C GLU A 159 -25.33 -3.82 1.93
N ASP A 160 -25.20 -4.89 1.14
CA ASP A 160 -25.66 -6.22 1.51
C ASP A 160 -24.71 -7.00 2.42
N LYS A 161 -23.56 -6.42 2.78
CA LYS A 161 -22.53 -7.05 3.59
C LYS A 161 -21.90 -6.03 4.56
N PRO A 162 -22.59 -5.66 5.64
CA PRO A 162 -22.08 -4.71 6.62
C PRO A 162 -20.69 -5.12 7.14
N GLY A 163 -19.77 -4.15 7.24
CA GLY A 163 -18.39 -4.39 7.63
C GLY A 163 -17.46 -4.86 6.51
N TYR A 164 -17.97 -5.03 5.27
CA TYR A 164 -17.15 -5.30 4.10
C TYR A 164 -17.02 -4.05 3.24
N TYR A 165 -15.82 -3.80 2.77
CA TYR A 165 -15.48 -2.59 2.02
C TYR A 165 -14.98 -2.95 0.62
N MET A 166 -15.58 -2.33 -0.39
CA MET A 166 -15.10 -2.39 -1.76
C MET A 166 -14.17 -1.20 -2.03
N LYS A 167 -13.09 -1.48 -2.70
CA LYS A 167 -12.11 -0.47 -3.07
C LYS A 167 -12.49 0.18 -4.39
N VAL A 168 -12.45 1.51 -4.41
CA VAL A 168 -12.77 2.31 -5.58
C VAL A 168 -11.61 3.25 -5.88
N GLY A 169 -11.18 3.28 -7.13
CA GLY A 169 -10.05 4.10 -7.55
C GLY A 169 -10.03 4.29 -9.07
N PRO A 170 -8.96 4.89 -9.62
CA PRO A 170 -8.84 5.18 -11.06
C PRO A 170 -9.03 3.95 -11.95
N TRP A 171 -8.75 2.77 -11.43
CA TRP A 171 -8.92 1.50 -12.18
C TRP A 171 -10.38 1.09 -12.39
N ILE A 172 -11.37 1.72 -11.73
CA ILE A 172 -12.76 1.26 -11.83
C ILE A 172 -13.31 1.42 -13.25
N GLU A 173 -12.91 2.48 -13.95
CA GLU A 173 -13.27 2.65 -15.37
C GLU A 173 -12.57 1.61 -16.26
N PHE A 174 -11.33 1.28 -15.92
CA PHE A 174 -10.60 0.21 -16.60
C PHE A 174 -11.25 -1.15 -16.37
N PHE A 175 -11.66 -1.45 -15.13
CA PHE A 175 -12.38 -2.66 -14.78
C PHE A 175 -13.68 -2.79 -15.59
N LYS A 176 -14.47 -1.72 -15.65
CA LYS A 176 -15.68 -1.67 -16.48
C LYS A 176 -15.39 -1.99 -17.94
N LYS A 177 -14.35 -1.40 -18.49
CA LYS A 177 -14.04 -1.49 -19.92
C LYS A 177 -13.42 -2.83 -20.34
N HIS A 178 -12.62 -3.46 -19.47
CA HIS A 178 -11.77 -4.59 -19.82
C HIS A 178 -12.07 -5.91 -19.13
N ILE A 179 -12.75 -5.91 -17.99
CA ILE A 179 -12.97 -7.10 -17.16
C ILE A 179 -14.46 -7.40 -16.99
N ALA A 180 -15.30 -6.40 -16.82
CA ALA A 180 -16.72 -6.59 -16.57
C ALA A 180 -17.52 -7.03 -17.81
N GLY A 181 -16.92 -7.04 -18.98
CA GLY A 181 -17.49 -7.59 -20.21
C GLY A 181 -18.97 -7.35 -20.33
N ASN A 182 -19.44 -6.14 -20.59
CA ASN A 182 -20.84 -5.75 -20.77
C ASN A 182 -21.80 -6.00 -19.56
N ARG A 183 -21.32 -6.33 -18.38
CA ARG A 183 -22.12 -6.21 -17.16
C ARG A 183 -22.14 -4.75 -16.74
N GLY A 184 -22.90 -3.93 -17.45
CA GLY A 184 -23.33 -2.63 -16.96
C GLY A 184 -24.33 -2.88 -15.84
N ASP A 185 -23.86 -3.14 -14.63
CA ASP A 185 -24.74 -3.08 -13.50
C ASP A 185 -24.84 -1.63 -13.02
N GLU A 186 -26.03 -1.24 -12.64
CA GLU A 186 -26.36 0.09 -12.12
C GLU A 186 -25.42 0.51 -10.96
N PHE A 187 -24.94 -0.46 -10.19
CA PHE A 187 -24.02 -0.25 -9.08
C PHE A 187 -22.65 0.27 -9.56
N THR A 188 -22.07 -0.34 -10.61
CA THR A 188 -20.81 0.10 -11.17
C THR A 188 -20.91 1.52 -11.73
N ASP A 189 -22.00 1.84 -12.41
CA ASP A 189 -22.22 3.18 -12.96
C ASP A 189 -22.37 4.24 -11.86
N LYS A 190 -23.15 3.99 -10.83
CA LYS A 190 -23.27 4.88 -9.67
C LYS A 190 -21.95 5.05 -8.90
N THR A 191 -21.15 4.00 -8.81
CA THR A 191 -19.84 4.03 -8.16
C THR A 191 -18.86 4.91 -8.96
N ILE A 192 -18.87 4.82 -10.28
CA ILE A 192 -18.06 5.67 -11.16
C ILE A 192 -18.49 7.13 -11.05
N GLU A 193 -19.80 7.38 -11.06
CA GLU A 193 -20.35 8.73 -10.92
C GLU A 193 -19.94 9.35 -9.58
N TYR A 194 -20.08 8.61 -8.49
CA TYR A 194 -19.64 9.03 -7.17
C TYR A 194 -18.14 9.34 -7.14
N TYR A 195 -17.32 8.46 -7.68
CA TYR A 195 -15.87 8.63 -7.73
C TYR A 195 -15.46 9.89 -8.53
N ASN A 196 -16.06 10.08 -9.73
CA ASN A 196 -15.79 11.24 -10.56
C ASN A 196 -16.24 12.55 -9.89
N SER A 197 -17.38 12.52 -9.19
CA SER A 197 -17.87 13.65 -8.41
C SER A 197 -16.89 14.05 -7.30
N ARG A 198 -16.34 13.09 -6.58
CA ARG A 198 -15.34 13.35 -5.54
C ARG A 198 -14.09 14.01 -6.10
N ILE A 199 -13.51 13.46 -7.17
CA ILE A 199 -12.32 14.02 -7.82
C ILE A 199 -12.57 15.46 -8.28
N ALA A 200 -13.71 15.71 -8.92
CA ALA A 200 -14.04 17.03 -9.45
C ALA A 200 -14.15 18.10 -8.36
N THR A 201 -14.55 17.73 -7.16
CA THR A 201 -14.75 18.68 -6.04
C THR A 201 -13.48 18.96 -5.24
N LYS A 202 -12.38 18.26 -5.48
CA LYS A 202 -11.14 18.34 -4.66
C LYS A 202 -11.39 18.09 -3.16
N LYS A 203 -12.55 17.56 -2.80
CA LYS A 203 -12.96 17.33 -1.41
C LYS A 203 -11.98 16.40 -0.70
N ASP A 204 -11.46 15.44 -1.45
CA ASP A 204 -10.53 14.44 -0.93
C ASP A 204 -9.20 15.01 -0.44
N LEU A 205 -8.72 16.10 -1.04
CA LEU A 205 -7.48 16.75 -0.57
C LEU A 205 -7.61 17.27 0.86
N HIS A 206 -8.73 17.92 1.17
CA HIS A 206 -8.99 18.43 2.52
C HIS A 206 -9.20 17.30 3.53
N GLU A 207 -9.86 16.22 3.12
CA GLU A 207 -10.01 15.04 3.97
C GLU A 207 -8.65 14.39 4.29
N ASP A 208 -7.78 14.21 3.30
CA ASP A 208 -6.44 13.70 3.51
C ASP A 208 -5.61 14.61 4.42
N GLU A 209 -5.60 15.94 4.17
CA GLU A 209 -4.91 16.92 5.01
C GLU A 209 -5.37 16.85 6.47
N MET A 210 -6.67 16.75 6.69
CA MET A 210 -7.24 16.62 8.04
C MET A 210 -6.79 15.31 8.69
N LEU A 211 -6.87 14.19 7.98
CA LEU A 211 -6.50 12.88 8.52
C LEU A 211 -5.00 12.80 8.86
N PHE A 212 -4.12 13.38 8.05
CA PHE A 212 -2.69 13.46 8.36
C PHE A 212 -2.41 14.34 9.57
N SER A 213 -3.09 15.49 9.69
CA SER A 213 -2.98 16.34 10.86
C SER A 213 -3.41 15.60 12.13
N MET A 214 -4.51 14.85 12.06
CA MET A 214 -4.98 14.03 13.16
C MET A 214 -4.01 12.88 13.48
N ALA A 215 -3.42 12.25 12.47
CA ALA A 215 -2.42 11.20 12.66
C ALA A 215 -1.18 11.75 13.39
N LYS A 216 -0.71 12.94 13.02
CA LYS A 216 0.38 13.63 13.70
C LYS A 216 0.07 13.87 15.17
N GLN A 217 -1.08 14.50 15.45
CA GLN A 217 -1.51 14.77 16.82
C GLN A 217 -1.66 13.51 17.66
N LEU A 218 -2.16 12.43 17.04
CA LEU A 218 -2.32 11.15 17.73
C LEU A 218 -0.97 10.54 18.08
N CYS A 219 -0.01 10.54 17.14
CA CYS A 219 1.35 10.07 17.38
C CYS A 219 2.06 10.87 18.46
N ASP A 220 1.97 12.20 18.41
CA ASP A 220 2.58 13.09 19.41
C ASP A 220 2.06 12.82 20.82
N LYS A 221 0.73 12.63 20.93
CA LYS A 221 0.09 12.36 22.23
C LYS A 221 0.63 11.14 22.92
N VAL A 222 1.09 10.14 22.18
CA VAL A 222 1.61 8.86 22.72
C VAL A 222 3.13 8.75 22.63
N GLY A 223 3.81 9.79 22.14
CA GLY A 223 5.26 9.79 22.00
C GLY A 223 5.79 8.94 20.82
N SER A 224 4.93 8.60 19.86
CA SER A 224 5.35 7.92 18.64
C SER A 224 5.89 8.91 17.62
N LYS A 225 7.00 8.58 16.98
CA LYS A 225 7.51 9.39 15.86
C LYS A 225 6.69 9.10 14.60
N LEU A 226 6.17 10.13 13.92
CA LEU A 226 5.53 9.99 12.61
C LEU A 226 6.51 10.31 11.49
N ILE A 227 6.67 9.40 10.55
CA ILE A 227 7.42 9.57 9.29
C ILE A 227 6.43 9.41 8.15
N MET A 228 6.33 10.42 7.29
CA MET A 228 5.47 10.38 6.11
C MET A 228 6.28 9.97 4.88
N LEU A 229 5.77 8.99 4.15
CA LEU A 229 6.36 8.52 2.91
C LEU A 229 5.49 8.97 1.74
N GLU A 230 6.04 9.79 0.88
CA GLU A 230 5.42 10.11 -0.39
C GLU A 230 5.48 8.91 -1.33
N VAL A 231 4.34 8.50 -1.86
CA VAL A 231 4.25 7.36 -2.78
C VAL A 231 4.09 7.80 -4.22
N PHE A 232 3.56 9.00 -4.43
CA PHE A 232 3.29 9.58 -5.73
C PHE A 232 3.74 11.04 -5.80
N GLU A 233 4.45 11.37 -6.85
CA GLU A 233 4.95 12.72 -7.10
C GLU A 233 3.81 13.74 -7.23
N GLY A 234 4.12 14.96 -6.81
CA GLY A 234 3.33 16.16 -7.14
C GLY A 234 2.20 16.50 -6.19
N ARG A 235 2.22 15.97 -4.98
CA ARG A 235 1.29 16.45 -3.96
C ARG A 235 1.94 17.45 -3.05
N PRO A 236 1.27 18.58 -2.86
CA PRO A 236 1.67 19.55 -1.86
C PRO A 236 1.22 19.08 -0.47
N THR A 237 1.73 17.94 -0.01
CA THR A 237 1.67 17.58 1.41
C THR A 237 2.40 18.61 2.28
N LYS A 238 3.17 19.49 1.65
CA LYS A 238 3.85 20.64 2.26
C LYS A 238 2.91 21.72 2.82
N HIS A 239 1.61 21.61 2.60
CA HIS A 239 0.62 22.60 3.01
C HIS A 239 -0.54 22.01 3.83
N ILE A 240 -0.25 20.99 4.65
CA ILE A 240 -1.27 20.47 5.56
C ILE A 240 -1.53 21.52 6.65
N PRO A 241 -2.75 22.02 6.82
CA PRO A 241 -3.05 23.00 7.86
C PRO A 241 -2.67 22.47 9.24
N GLY A 242 -1.85 23.22 9.96
CA GLY A 242 -1.39 22.84 11.30
C GLY A 242 -0.24 21.84 11.36
N ILE A 243 0.31 21.43 10.22
CA ILE A 243 1.58 20.71 10.14
C ILE A 243 2.53 21.51 9.28
N THR A 244 3.64 21.94 9.85
CA THR A 244 4.72 22.50 9.06
C THR A 244 5.63 21.39 8.52
N PRO A 245 6.35 21.60 7.41
CA PRO A 245 7.32 20.63 6.92
C PRO A 245 8.37 20.22 7.97
N ASP A 246 8.60 21.05 8.96
CA ASP A 246 9.55 20.80 10.04
C ASP A 246 8.97 19.93 11.18
N ASP A 247 7.64 19.76 11.22
CA ASP A 247 6.97 19.00 12.28
C ASP A 247 6.92 17.49 12.00
N VAL A 248 7.16 17.09 10.76
CA VAL A 248 7.11 15.67 10.31
C VAL A 248 8.27 15.40 9.39
N ASP A 249 8.96 14.29 9.61
CA ASP A 249 9.96 13.81 8.67
C ASP A 249 9.29 13.27 7.40
N TRP A 250 9.60 13.90 6.27
CA TRP A 250 9.11 13.51 4.96
C TRP A 250 10.18 12.79 4.17
N ILE A 251 9.82 11.66 3.55
CA ILE A 251 10.62 11.00 2.54
C ILE A 251 9.94 11.27 1.20
N GLU A 252 10.49 12.24 0.48
CA GLU A 252 10.06 12.57 -0.87
C GLU A 252 10.59 11.52 -1.87
N ILE A 253 9.82 11.24 -2.91
CA ILE A 253 10.28 10.39 -4.01
C ILE A 253 11.38 11.13 -4.78
N ASP A 254 12.54 10.53 -4.84
CA ASP A 254 13.63 11.01 -5.67
C ASP A 254 13.49 10.47 -7.10
N ASN A 255 12.88 11.28 -7.96
CA ASN A 255 12.69 10.93 -9.36
C ASN A 255 13.99 10.77 -10.12
N SER A 256 15.09 11.37 -9.65
CA SER A 256 16.40 11.20 -10.27
C SER A 256 16.98 9.81 -10.01
N ALA A 257 16.64 9.19 -8.86
CA ALA A 257 17.13 7.87 -8.49
C ALA A 257 16.35 6.73 -9.15
N PHE A 258 15.04 6.95 -9.41
CA PHE A 258 14.14 5.91 -9.94
C PHE A 258 13.47 6.30 -11.26
N GLY A 259 13.87 7.43 -11.84
CA GLY A 259 13.41 7.92 -13.13
C GLY A 259 11.92 8.22 -13.19
N ALA A 260 11.42 8.34 -14.40
CA ALA A 260 10.00 8.57 -14.69
C ALA A 260 9.05 7.43 -14.21
N ILE A 261 9.58 6.45 -13.48
CA ILE A 261 8.85 5.27 -12.99
C ILE A 261 7.66 5.68 -12.12
N PHE A 262 7.81 6.78 -11.37
CA PHE A 262 6.84 7.19 -10.35
C PHE A 262 6.17 8.54 -10.63
N GLN A 263 6.37 9.11 -11.82
CA GLN A 263 5.58 10.26 -12.25
C GLN A 263 4.14 9.83 -12.52
N HIS A 264 3.28 10.03 -11.55
CA HIS A 264 1.89 9.65 -11.65
C HIS A 264 0.97 10.85 -11.82
N ASN A 265 0.54 10.99 -13.04
CA ASN A 265 -0.88 11.28 -13.24
C ASN A 265 -1.58 9.97 -13.68
N ASP A 266 -2.88 9.86 -13.50
CA ASP A 266 -3.65 8.62 -13.79
C ASP A 266 -3.54 8.18 -15.24
N HIS A 267 -3.33 9.14 -16.14
CA HIS A 267 -3.12 8.90 -17.57
C HIS A 267 -1.81 8.14 -17.81
N ASP A 268 -0.73 8.50 -17.10
CA ASP A 268 0.57 7.85 -17.24
C ASP A 268 0.60 6.43 -16.68
N PHE A 269 -0.14 6.16 -15.59
CA PHE A 269 -0.31 4.81 -15.08
C PHE A 269 -0.93 3.90 -16.14
N MET A 270 -2.02 4.34 -16.75
CA MET A 270 -2.71 3.59 -17.81
C MET A 270 -1.86 3.46 -19.08
N MET A 271 -1.14 4.51 -19.46
CA MET A 271 -0.23 4.48 -20.60
C MET A 271 0.95 3.52 -20.36
N ARG A 272 1.52 3.49 -19.17
CA ARG A 272 2.61 2.56 -18.84
C ARG A 272 2.12 1.12 -18.82
N TYR A 273 0.96 0.86 -18.22
CA TYR A 273 0.34 -0.46 -18.26
C TYR A 273 0.07 -0.91 -19.70
N THR A 274 -0.34 0.01 -20.57
CA THR A 274 -0.55 -0.26 -21.99
C THR A 274 0.77 -0.55 -22.70
N ARG A 275 1.80 0.29 -22.55
CA ARG A 275 3.14 0.09 -23.12
C ARG A 275 3.78 -1.20 -22.63
N TYR A 276 3.57 -1.51 -21.37
CA TYR A 276 4.04 -2.74 -20.78
C TYR A 276 3.34 -3.97 -21.40
N LYS A 277 2.02 -3.92 -21.56
CA LYS A 277 1.27 -4.95 -22.31
C LYS A 277 1.75 -5.06 -23.76
N GLU A 278 2.10 -3.95 -24.39
CA GLU A 278 2.56 -3.87 -25.77
C GLU A 278 4.03 -4.22 -25.97
N LYS A 279 4.72 -4.64 -24.90
CA LYS A 279 6.11 -5.12 -24.92
C LYS A 279 7.18 -4.06 -25.26
N GLU A 280 6.92 -2.79 -24.93
CA GLU A 280 7.84 -1.70 -25.28
C GLU A 280 8.93 -1.43 -24.24
N LEU A 281 8.81 -1.98 -23.00
CA LEU A 281 9.81 -1.75 -21.95
C LEU A 281 10.91 -2.82 -21.98
N PRO A 282 12.20 -2.44 -21.91
CA PRO A 282 13.31 -3.38 -21.82
C PRO A 282 13.30 -4.15 -20.50
N ALA A 283 13.91 -5.36 -20.50
CA ALA A 283 13.88 -6.26 -19.34
C ALA A 283 14.57 -5.67 -18.10
N GLU A 284 15.61 -4.88 -18.28
CA GLU A 284 16.36 -4.19 -17.24
C GLU A 284 15.52 -3.17 -16.47
N ASP A 285 14.67 -2.41 -17.17
CA ASP A 285 13.74 -1.47 -16.52
C ASP A 285 12.68 -2.20 -15.68
N LEU A 286 12.37 -3.43 -16.04
CA LEU A 286 11.41 -4.25 -15.31
C LEU A 286 11.94 -4.83 -13.99
N ASN A 287 13.25 -4.88 -13.79
CA ASN A 287 13.84 -5.37 -12.55
C ASN A 287 13.69 -4.37 -11.38
N THR A 288 13.45 -3.09 -11.67
CA THR A 288 13.16 -2.07 -10.64
C THR A 288 11.72 -2.14 -10.13
N TYR A 289 10.84 -2.80 -10.88
CA TYR A 289 9.46 -3.03 -10.50
C TYR A 289 9.29 -4.34 -9.73
N ALA A 290 8.15 -4.48 -9.07
CA ALA A 290 7.65 -5.74 -8.55
C ALA A 290 7.22 -6.68 -9.70
N ARG A 291 6.90 -7.91 -9.36
CA ARG A 291 6.51 -8.95 -10.34
C ARG A 291 5.31 -8.55 -11.21
N ASP A 292 4.42 -7.75 -10.67
CA ASP A 292 3.24 -7.24 -11.36
C ASP A 292 3.54 -6.05 -12.30
N ALA A 293 4.78 -5.54 -12.28
CA ALA A 293 5.26 -4.37 -13.03
C ALA A 293 4.45 -3.08 -12.84
N ILE A 294 3.69 -3.02 -11.78
CA ILE A 294 2.88 -1.86 -11.38
C ILE A 294 3.49 -1.23 -10.12
N HIS A 295 3.90 -2.09 -9.19
CA HIS A 295 4.42 -1.68 -7.90
C HIS A 295 5.94 -1.53 -7.91
N GLN A 296 6.42 -0.84 -6.90
CA GLN A 296 7.83 -0.66 -6.63
C GLN A 296 8.46 -1.99 -6.21
N GLY A 297 9.61 -2.30 -6.77
CA GLY A 297 10.35 -3.51 -6.49
C GLY A 297 11.25 -3.43 -5.24
N ALA A 298 12.06 -4.46 -5.08
CA ALA A 298 12.95 -4.61 -3.92
C ALA A 298 13.98 -3.47 -3.79
N GLU A 299 14.43 -2.89 -4.90
CA GLU A 299 15.43 -1.81 -4.91
C GLU A 299 14.84 -0.50 -4.35
N TYR A 300 13.61 -0.19 -4.72
CA TYR A 300 12.90 0.95 -4.13
C TYR A 300 12.70 0.76 -2.62
N ASN A 301 12.27 -0.43 -2.20
CA ASN A 301 12.12 -0.75 -0.79
C ASN A 301 13.44 -0.61 -0.03
N GLU A 302 14.57 -0.97 -0.65
CA GLU A 302 15.90 -0.79 -0.09
C GLU A 302 16.25 0.68 0.09
N TRP A 303 15.99 1.50 -0.92
CA TRP A 303 16.22 2.94 -0.89
C TRP A 303 15.39 3.63 0.20
N VAL A 304 14.07 3.38 0.24
CA VAL A 304 13.18 3.96 1.25
C VAL A 304 13.60 3.57 2.66
N THR A 305 13.89 2.29 2.89
CA THR A 305 14.29 1.81 4.23
C THR A 305 15.60 2.41 4.71
N SER A 306 16.54 2.71 3.81
CA SER A 306 17.77 3.43 4.16
C SER A 306 17.49 4.87 4.61
N ARG A 307 16.52 5.54 3.99
CA ARG A 307 16.08 6.89 4.39
C ARG A 307 15.37 6.86 5.74
N VAL A 308 14.47 5.91 5.94
CA VAL A 308 13.79 5.72 7.24
C VAL A 308 14.80 5.45 8.34
N GLN A 309 15.77 4.56 8.11
CA GLN A 309 16.82 4.25 9.07
C GLN A 309 17.58 5.52 9.47
N ALA A 310 18.01 6.32 8.48
CA ALA A 310 18.76 7.56 8.75
C ALA A 310 17.96 8.57 9.59
N ILE A 311 16.62 8.63 9.42
CA ILE A 311 15.74 9.47 10.23
C ILE A 311 15.64 8.94 11.67
N LEU A 312 15.48 7.63 11.83
CA LEU A 312 15.36 7.00 13.15
C LEU A 312 16.65 7.05 13.98
N GLU A 313 17.82 7.04 13.31
CA GLU A 313 19.13 7.12 13.97
C GLU A 313 19.49 8.54 14.43
N LYS A 314 18.94 9.58 13.82
CA LYS A 314 19.19 10.98 14.25
C LYS A 314 18.64 11.30 15.63
N ASP A 315 17.67 10.53 16.11
CA ASP A 315 16.98 10.77 17.38
C ASP A 315 17.53 9.89 18.52
N GLN A 316 18.54 9.08 18.25
CA GLN A 316 19.25 8.27 19.27
C GLN A 316 20.51 8.98 19.75
#